data_68d4e811e74bd182e30cfc492f76ea49
#
_entry.id   68d4e811e74bd182e30cfc492f76ea49
#
_cell.length_a   1.000
_cell.length_b   1.000
_cell.length_c   1.000
_cell.angle_alpha   90.00
_cell.angle_beta   90.00
_cell.angle_gamma   90.00
#
_symmetry.space_group_name_H-M   'P 1'
#
loop_
_entity.id
_entity.type
_entity.pdbx_description
1 polymer ?
#
loop_
_entity_poly.entity_id
_entity_poly.type
_entity_poly.pdbx_seq_one_letter_code
_entity_poly.pdbx_strand_id
1 'polypeptide(L)'
;MVLREINQINDKKYIIQKLINNICLENGTSLSFTEASKIEKNNLNIVTVDKGKLLFPLVLRNFNPGDYFFPYGMNGSKKVGKFLKDNNIGEIDKSSKLILVNGDDKIIWIVGMRLDDRFSINDESKNLLNIEYHKKTRR
;
A
#
# COMPACT_ATOMS: atom_id res chain seq x y z
N MET A 1 -12.21 -16.99 -7.80
CA MET A 1 -12.53 -16.37 -6.52
C MET A 1 -11.28 -15.88 -5.86
N VAL A 2 -11.20 -14.61 -5.65
CA VAL A 2 -9.98 -14.01 -5.10
C VAL A 2 -9.70 -14.42 -3.67
N LEU A 3 -10.69 -14.91 -2.97
CA LEU A 3 -10.48 -15.26 -1.57
C LEU A 3 -9.47 -16.37 -1.36
N ARG A 4 -9.13 -17.10 -2.41
CA ARG A 4 -8.09 -18.12 -2.29
C ARG A 4 -6.72 -17.52 -2.13
N GLU A 5 -6.54 -16.29 -2.61
CA GLU A 5 -5.24 -15.65 -2.62
C GLU A 5 -5.02 -14.78 -1.41
N ILE A 6 -6.05 -14.59 -0.58
CA ILE A 6 -5.98 -13.75 0.59
C ILE A 6 -6.51 -14.49 1.79
N ASN A 7 -5.85 -14.31 2.92
CA ASN A 7 -6.34 -14.80 4.19
C ASN A 7 -6.54 -13.61 5.10
N GLN A 8 -7.78 -13.40 5.49
CA GLN A 8 -8.06 -12.35 6.44
C GLN A 8 -7.76 -12.85 7.84
N ILE A 9 -6.91 -12.16 8.55
CA ILE A 9 -6.53 -12.53 9.89
C ILE A 9 -6.89 -11.38 10.81
N ASN A 10 -7.84 -11.59 11.69
CA ASN A 10 -8.22 -10.57 12.67
C ASN A 10 -8.40 -9.22 12.03
N ASP A 11 -9.17 -8.47 12.57
CA ASP A 11 -9.35 -7.05 12.39
C ASP A 11 -8.64 -6.44 11.19
N LYS A 12 -9.07 -6.80 10.00
CA LYS A 12 -8.65 -6.05 8.81
C LYS A 12 -7.21 -6.27 8.42
N LYS A 13 -6.72 -7.46 8.63
CA LYS A 13 -5.41 -7.84 8.17
C LYS A 13 -5.57 -8.85 7.04
N TYR A 14 -4.99 -8.54 5.88
CA TYR A 14 -5.09 -9.40 4.70
C TYR A 14 -3.69 -9.83 4.30
N ILE A 15 -3.52 -11.12 4.07
CA ILE A 15 -2.22 -11.66 3.65
C ILE A 15 -2.31 -12.04 2.19
N ILE A 16 -1.43 -11.48 1.37
CA ILE A 16 -1.38 -11.68 -0.06
C ILE A 16 -0.20 -12.58 -0.35
N GLN A 17 -0.47 -13.84 -0.64
CA GLN A 17 0.59 -14.83 -0.80
C GLN A 17 1.36 -14.70 -2.10
N LYS A 18 0.70 -14.22 -3.15
CA LYS A 18 1.33 -14.05 -4.44
C LYS A 18 0.62 -12.95 -5.20
N LEU A 19 1.24 -12.52 -6.29
CA LEU A 19 0.67 -11.45 -7.10
C LEU A 19 -0.66 -11.91 -7.69
N ILE A 20 -1.69 -11.09 -7.52
CA ILE A 20 -3.01 -11.34 -8.07
C ILE A 20 -3.50 -10.04 -8.68
N ASN A 21 -4.53 -10.12 -9.53
CA ASN A 21 -4.99 -8.93 -10.21
C ASN A 21 -5.77 -7.98 -9.33
N ASN A 22 -6.52 -8.52 -8.40
CA ASN A 22 -7.46 -7.69 -7.64
C ASN A 22 -7.77 -8.31 -6.30
N ILE A 23 -7.87 -7.47 -5.26
CA ILE A 23 -8.24 -7.88 -3.91
C ILE A 23 -9.43 -7.04 -3.49
N CYS A 24 -10.54 -7.68 -3.15
CA CYS A 24 -11.71 -6.99 -2.64
C CYS A 24 -11.70 -7.04 -1.13
N LEU A 25 -11.89 -5.89 -0.50
CA LEU A 25 -11.87 -5.78 0.95
C LEU A 25 -13.31 -5.77 1.47
N GLU A 26 -13.45 -6.05 2.75
CA GLU A 26 -14.79 -6.17 3.35
C GLU A 26 -15.62 -4.91 3.23
N ASN A 27 -14.98 -3.76 3.28
CA ASN A 27 -15.71 -2.50 3.27
C ASN A 27 -16.10 -2.02 1.88
N GLY A 28 -15.91 -2.86 0.87
CA GLY A 28 -16.29 -2.49 -0.50
C GLY A 28 -15.20 -1.80 -1.30
N THR A 29 -14.05 -1.57 -0.70
CA THR A 29 -12.91 -1.02 -1.44
C THR A 29 -12.10 -2.17 -2.02
N SER A 30 -11.14 -1.85 -2.87
CA SER A 30 -10.31 -2.90 -3.47
C SER A 30 -8.94 -2.35 -3.85
N LEU A 31 -8.01 -3.27 -4.04
CA LEU A 31 -6.69 -2.98 -4.59
C LEU A 31 -6.51 -3.79 -5.84
N SER A 32 -5.97 -3.17 -6.88
CA SER A 32 -5.64 -3.91 -8.10
C SER A 32 -4.15 -3.76 -8.39
N PHE A 33 -3.59 -4.79 -9.01
CA PHE A 33 -2.17 -4.85 -9.35
C PHE A 33 -2.10 -5.10 -10.85
N THR A 34 -1.47 -4.20 -11.59
CA THR A 34 -1.36 -4.35 -13.04
C THR A 34 0.05 -4.00 -13.50
N GLU A 35 0.50 -4.70 -14.53
CA GLU A 35 1.77 -4.35 -15.14
C GLU A 35 1.65 -2.94 -15.70
N ALA A 36 2.73 -2.17 -15.59
CA ALA A 36 2.71 -0.78 -16.02
C ALA A 36 3.75 -0.53 -17.09
N SER A 37 3.44 0.36 -18.01
CA SER A 37 4.39 0.81 -19.01
C SER A 37 4.87 2.22 -18.75
N LYS A 38 4.26 2.91 -17.79
CA LYS A 38 4.67 4.26 -17.44
C LYS A 38 4.38 4.51 -15.97
N ILE A 39 5.01 5.54 -15.43
CA ILE A 39 4.88 5.89 -14.03
C ILE A 39 3.66 6.79 -13.82
N GLU A 40 2.84 6.44 -12.84
CA GLU A 40 1.73 7.30 -12.43
C GLU A 40 2.22 8.25 -11.35
N LYS A 41 2.00 9.54 -11.55
CA LYS A 41 2.53 10.53 -10.61
C LYS A 41 1.50 11.46 -10.00
N ASN A 42 0.36 11.63 -10.62
CA ASN A 42 -0.59 12.65 -10.18
C ASN A 42 -1.84 12.11 -9.52
N ASN A 43 -1.81 10.86 -9.09
CA ASN A 43 -2.98 10.25 -8.49
C ASN A 43 -2.55 9.56 -7.20
N LEU A 44 -3.06 10.02 -6.06
CA LEU A 44 -2.68 9.45 -4.78
C LEU A 44 -3.16 8.03 -4.58
N ASN A 45 -4.11 7.60 -5.39
CA ASN A 45 -4.67 6.25 -5.27
C ASN A 45 -3.94 5.23 -6.14
N ILE A 46 -2.93 5.66 -6.89
CA ILE A 46 -2.13 4.76 -7.72
C ILE A 46 -0.66 5.01 -7.44
N VAL A 47 0.08 3.94 -7.21
CA VAL A 47 1.54 4.04 -7.10
C VAL A 47 2.15 3.09 -8.10
N THR A 48 3.31 3.46 -8.64
CA THR A 48 4.08 2.59 -9.50
C THR A 48 5.32 2.17 -8.73
N VAL A 49 5.50 0.88 -8.58
CA VAL A 49 6.62 0.34 -7.81
C VAL A 49 7.48 -0.55 -8.69
N ASP A 50 8.69 -0.80 -8.23
CA ASP A 50 9.59 -1.76 -8.86
C ASP A 50 9.16 -3.14 -8.40
N LYS A 51 8.56 -3.92 -9.30
CA LYS A 51 8.05 -5.23 -8.98
C LYS A 51 9.14 -6.13 -8.39
N GLY A 52 10.38 -5.94 -8.84
CA GLY A 52 11.48 -6.76 -8.35
C GLY A 52 11.84 -6.54 -6.89
N LYS A 53 11.33 -5.47 -6.29
CA LYS A 53 11.59 -5.19 -4.89
C LYS A 53 10.55 -5.79 -3.95
N LEU A 54 9.50 -6.38 -4.51
CA LEU A 54 8.43 -6.96 -3.70
C LEU A 54 8.83 -8.35 -3.22
N LEU A 55 8.58 -8.60 -1.95
CA LEU A 55 8.79 -9.91 -1.34
C LEU A 55 7.46 -10.35 -0.75
N PHE A 56 6.98 -11.47 -1.23
CA PHE A 56 5.71 -12.02 -0.75
C PHE A 56 5.95 -12.91 0.46
N PRO A 57 4.98 -13.04 1.35
CA PRO A 57 3.64 -12.47 1.24
C PRO A 57 3.63 -10.99 1.56
N LEU A 58 2.75 -10.27 0.89
CA LEU A 58 2.49 -8.89 1.26
C LEU A 58 1.38 -8.90 2.32
N VAL A 59 1.36 -7.87 3.14
CA VAL A 59 0.33 -7.74 4.17
C VAL A 59 -0.34 -6.39 4.03
N LEU A 60 -1.66 -6.40 3.97
CA LEU A 60 -2.46 -5.18 3.97
C LEU A 60 -3.12 -5.12 5.34
N ARG A 61 -2.81 -4.10 6.11
CA ARG A 61 -3.31 -4.01 7.48
C ARG A 61 -3.46 -2.56 7.90
N ASN A 62 -4.08 -2.39 9.04
CA ASN A 62 -4.17 -1.06 9.62
C ASN A 62 -2.85 -0.66 10.23
N PHE A 63 -2.69 0.64 10.39
CA PHE A 63 -1.53 1.23 11.03
C PHE A 63 -1.42 0.76 12.49
N ASN A 64 -0.20 0.48 12.92
CA ASN A 64 0.10 0.14 14.30
C ASN A 64 1.04 1.18 14.89
N PRO A 65 0.92 1.47 16.20
CA PRO A 65 1.90 2.34 16.85
C PRO A 65 3.30 1.78 16.66
N GLY A 66 4.24 2.66 16.35
CA GLY A 66 5.60 2.25 16.10
C GLY A 66 5.94 2.04 14.64
N ASP A 67 4.94 1.96 13.77
CA ASP A 67 5.21 1.86 12.35
C ASP A 67 5.96 3.09 11.85
N TYR A 68 6.92 2.87 10.96
CA TYR A 68 7.63 3.97 10.32
C TYR A 68 7.92 3.62 8.88
N PHE A 69 8.16 4.65 8.07
CA PHE A 69 8.45 4.45 6.66
C PHE A 69 9.33 5.59 6.17
N PHE A 70 9.75 5.51 4.92
CA PHE A 70 10.59 6.53 4.30
C PHE A 70 9.77 7.21 3.22
N PRO A 71 9.09 8.31 3.54
CA PRO A 71 8.16 8.93 2.59
C PRO A 71 8.86 9.33 1.30
N TYR A 72 8.29 8.93 0.17
CA TYR A 72 8.82 9.31 -1.12
C TYR A 72 8.90 10.83 -1.23
N GLY A 73 10.05 11.32 -1.68
CA GLY A 73 10.23 12.74 -1.84
C GLY A 73 10.72 13.45 -0.58
N MET A 74 10.96 12.71 0.50
CA MET A 74 11.47 13.28 1.74
C MET A 74 12.74 12.55 2.13
N ASN A 75 13.54 13.18 2.97
CA ASN A 75 14.76 12.56 3.49
C ASN A 75 14.47 11.88 4.81
N GLY A 76 14.96 10.64 4.95
CA GLY A 76 14.89 9.93 6.21
C GLY A 76 13.54 9.32 6.49
N SER A 77 13.45 8.71 7.65
CA SER A 77 12.26 8.00 8.06
C SER A 77 11.30 8.90 8.83
N LYS A 78 10.04 8.48 8.87
CA LYS A 78 9.01 9.19 9.61
C LYS A 78 8.07 8.17 10.19
N LYS A 79 7.62 8.40 11.41
CA LYS A 79 6.62 7.52 12.00
C LYS A 79 5.29 7.71 11.29
N VAL A 80 4.62 6.61 11.01
CA VAL A 80 3.34 6.65 10.30
C VAL A 80 2.32 7.48 11.08
N GLY A 81 2.27 7.28 12.41
CA GLY A 81 1.32 8.04 13.22
C GLY A 81 1.51 9.53 13.10
N LYS A 82 2.77 9.98 13.08
CA LYS A 82 3.05 11.41 12.93
C LYS A 82 2.69 11.90 11.54
N PHE A 83 2.99 11.08 10.52
CA PHE A 83 2.64 11.42 9.15
C PHE A 83 1.14 11.62 9.00
N LEU A 84 0.35 10.72 9.59
CA LEU A 84 -1.11 10.83 9.52
C LEU A 84 -1.59 12.08 10.23
N LYS A 85 -1.02 12.36 11.40
CA LYS A 85 -1.39 13.56 12.15
C LYS A 85 -1.05 14.82 11.35
N ASP A 86 0.13 14.86 10.76
CA ASP A 86 0.57 16.02 9.97
C ASP A 86 -0.30 16.22 8.74
N ASN A 87 -0.99 15.18 8.29
CA ASN A 87 -1.89 15.26 7.15
C ASN A 87 -3.35 15.37 7.60
N ASN A 88 -3.55 15.76 8.85
CA ASN A 88 -4.89 16.05 9.38
C ASN A 88 -5.83 14.86 9.45
N ILE A 89 -5.25 13.66 9.63
CA ILE A 89 -6.06 12.47 9.83
C ILE A 89 -6.38 12.37 11.31
N GLY A 90 -7.66 12.41 11.66
CA GLY A 90 -8.08 12.33 13.05
C GLY A 90 -7.86 10.96 13.65
N GLU A 91 -7.94 10.89 14.98
CA GLU A 91 -7.65 9.64 15.70
C GLU A 91 -8.52 8.48 15.25
N ILE A 92 -9.81 8.74 15.03
CA ILE A 92 -10.72 7.68 14.58
C ILE A 92 -10.33 7.20 13.20
N ASP A 93 -10.03 8.13 12.29
CA ASP A 93 -9.67 7.77 10.93
C ASP A 93 -8.30 7.13 10.83
N LYS A 94 -7.38 7.48 11.75
CA LYS A 94 -6.05 6.87 11.77
C LYS A 94 -6.14 5.36 11.94
N SER A 95 -7.00 4.91 12.81
CA SER A 95 -7.08 3.48 13.10
C SER A 95 -7.59 2.67 11.92
N SER A 96 -8.24 3.31 10.96
CA SER A 96 -8.76 2.62 9.78
C SER A 96 -7.88 2.80 8.55
N LYS A 97 -6.77 3.53 8.67
CA LYS A 97 -5.87 3.70 7.53
C LYS A 97 -5.12 2.42 7.23
N LEU A 98 -5.12 2.06 5.95
CA LEU A 98 -4.47 0.84 5.51
C LEU A 98 -3.05 1.13 5.08
N ILE A 99 -2.16 0.20 5.39
CA ILE A 99 -0.80 0.24 4.87
C ILE A 99 -0.51 -1.10 4.23
N LEU A 100 0.28 -1.05 3.17
CA LEU A 100 0.71 -2.24 2.46
C LEU A 100 2.15 -2.53 2.87
N VAL A 101 2.39 -3.72 3.36
CA VAL A 101 3.68 -4.10 3.95
C VAL A 101 4.31 -5.23 3.15
N ASN A 102 5.60 -5.11 2.90
CA ASN A 102 6.37 -6.12 2.17
C ASN A 102 6.64 -7.33 3.04
N GLY A 103 7.06 -8.42 2.42
CA GLY A 103 7.36 -9.64 3.16
C GLY A 103 8.53 -9.52 4.12
N ASP A 104 9.36 -8.49 3.96
CA ASP A 104 10.46 -8.23 4.90
C ASP A 104 10.08 -7.15 5.93
N ASP A 105 8.79 -6.91 6.10
CA ASP A 105 8.24 -5.97 7.08
C ASP A 105 8.45 -4.50 6.76
N LYS A 106 8.99 -4.18 5.61
CA LYS A 106 9.10 -2.78 5.19
C LYS A 106 7.78 -2.31 4.65
N ILE A 107 7.38 -1.10 5.02
CA ILE A 107 6.15 -0.53 4.49
C ILE A 107 6.37 -0.14 3.04
N ILE A 108 5.42 -0.52 2.19
CA ILE A 108 5.47 -0.17 0.77
C ILE A 108 4.72 1.13 0.52
N TRP A 109 3.53 1.25 1.09
CA TRP A 109 2.61 2.32 0.73
C TRP A 109 1.62 2.60 1.87
N ILE A 110 1.50 3.87 2.24
CA ILE A 110 0.37 4.32 3.05
C ILE A 110 -0.74 4.51 2.04
N VAL A 111 -1.68 3.59 2.00
CA VAL A 111 -2.63 3.48 0.89
C VAL A 111 -3.42 4.77 0.70
N GLY A 112 -3.38 5.27 -0.53
CA GLY A 112 -4.07 6.50 -0.87
C GLY A 112 -3.35 7.77 -0.43
N MET A 113 -2.13 7.67 0.13
CA MET A 113 -1.45 8.84 0.66
C MET A 113 -0.01 8.97 0.19
N ARG A 114 0.86 8.01 0.51
CA ARG A 114 2.28 8.19 0.19
C ARG A 114 3.00 6.87 0.03
N LEU A 115 3.78 6.77 -1.04
CA LEU A 115 4.65 5.64 -1.31
C LEU A 115 5.90 5.72 -0.43
N ASP A 116 6.44 4.56 -0.06
CA ASP A 116 7.73 4.51 0.60
C ASP A 116 8.82 4.58 -0.47
N ASP A 117 9.80 5.43 -0.22
CA ASP A 117 10.86 5.69 -1.19
C ASP A 117 11.65 4.45 -1.58
N ARG A 118 11.74 3.49 -0.67
CA ARG A 118 12.51 2.27 -0.94
C ARG A 118 11.90 1.41 -2.04
N PHE A 119 10.64 1.64 -2.37
CA PHE A 119 9.94 0.88 -3.40
C PHE A 119 9.71 1.70 -4.67
N SER A 120 10.20 2.92 -4.69
CA SER A 120 10.08 3.75 -5.88
C SER A 120 10.95 3.19 -7.01
N ILE A 121 10.63 3.58 -8.22
CA ILE A 121 11.36 3.13 -9.38
C ILE A 121 12.50 4.08 -9.69
N ASN A 122 13.52 3.55 -10.38
CA ASN A 122 14.65 4.33 -10.80
C ASN A 122 14.99 3.90 -12.22
N ASP A 123 16.07 4.46 -12.76
CA ASP A 123 16.47 4.20 -14.14
C ASP A 123 16.78 2.74 -14.43
N GLU A 124 17.09 1.97 -13.39
CA GLU A 124 17.41 0.56 -13.55
C GLU A 124 16.21 -0.35 -13.37
N SER A 125 15.08 0.20 -13.00
CA SER A 125 13.89 -0.61 -12.80
C SER A 125 13.37 -1.11 -14.13
N LYS A 126 13.16 -2.42 -14.22
CA LYS A 126 12.75 -3.04 -15.48
C LYS A 126 11.32 -3.51 -15.47
N ASN A 127 10.80 -3.85 -14.32
CA ASN A 127 9.44 -4.36 -14.21
C ASN A 127 8.63 -3.43 -13.33
N LEU A 128 7.74 -2.68 -13.96
CA LEU A 128 6.93 -1.72 -13.27
C LEU A 128 5.57 -2.32 -12.95
N LEU A 129 5.10 -2.08 -11.76
CA LEU A 129 3.79 -2.57 -11.32
C LEU A 129 3.00 -1.39 -10.77
N ASN A 130 1.78 -1.22 -11.27
CA ASN A 130 0.86 -0.25 -10.70
C ASN A 130 0.01 -0.92 -9.65
N ILE A 131 -0.10 -0.27 -8.50
CA ILE A 131 -1.00 -0.70 -7.43
C ILE A 131 -2.01 0.41 -7.27
N GLU A 132 -3.27 0.09 -7.47
CA GLU A 132 -4.33 1.09 -7.43
C GLU A 132 -5.35 0.75 -6.37
N TYR A 133 -5.71 1.77 -5.58
CA TYR A 133 -6.73 1.66 -4.56
C TYR A 133 -8.04 2.19 -5.14
N HIS A 134 -9.08 1.37 -5.09
CA HIS A 134 -10.40 1.73 -5.58
C HIS A 134 -11.32 1.96 -4.41
N LYS A 135 -11.79 3.20 -4.29
CA LYS A 135 -12.69 3.55 -3.21
C LYS A 135 -14.05 2.93 -3.44
N LYS A 136 -14.79 2.78 -2.34
CA LYS A 136 -16.12 2.22 -2.41
C LYS A 136 -17.00 3.09 -3.31
N THR A 137 -17.68 2.44 -4.24
CA THR A 137 -18.59 3.14 -5.13
C THR A 137 -19.86 3.52 -4.37
N ARG A 138 -20.31 4.73 -4.58
CA ARG A 138 -21.55 5.21 -3.96
C ARG A 138 -22.65 5.26 -5.00
N ARG A 139 -23.84 5.11 -4.51
CA ARG A 139 -25.01 5.11 -5.39
C ARG A 139 -25.91 6.25 -5.05
#